data_a18ce6e8008372311243f2665a813af6
#
_entry.id   a18ce6e8008372311243f2665a813af6
#
_cell.length_a   1.000
_cell.length_b   1.000
_cell.length_c   1.000
_cell.angle_alpha   90.00
_cell.angle_beta   90.00
_cell.angle_gamma   90.00
#
_symmetry.space_group_name_H-M   'P 1'
#
loop_
_entity.id
_entity.type
_entity.pdbx_description
1 polymer ?
#
loop_
_entity_poly.entity_id
_entity_poly.type
_entity_poly.pdbx_seq_one_letter_code
_entity_poly.pdbx_strand_id
1 'polypeptide(L)'
;MTGRRQSKIPRKKTPSADLQAQESLQQAPESSEDAIFRQLYDPGCVPLSPDEAETVWQEIDARLTELRAFLARFVFVLEEHERIVDACRTPEAVTSLFVESMLPESARGNPASVLPLLVKWKTEIAAFRTELTGFYSGGRLNKKADREAVWERSAGLLMRHPVSTLKIMEWYHVASSLCATPESPATDELFRARLMPDRALCLETFREMKTVFGRLEQLRQRILYSHLRLVISLARQSCGQPQQLIDIVQEGNIGLVKALDRFDYRLGHRFSTYATWWVRHEIMRALASQSRVIRIPRHMLSTISRINRAEQAFIKRFGEEPTVEDLARELEMPVARVHAIRQMARQQISLQAPLHSPTLSEDSDVTQEDRLGTTNDNDEFFNPEQHLAFQFLRDIVHKAVDNLPERDRKFIRMRFGLDGRDPMSIRQIAEEFQLSRERVRQIEHSVFDKLRHSNPELASHWQDSMY
;
A
#
# COMPACT_ATOMS: atom_id res chain seq x y z
N MET A 1 59.83 -43.87 -16.67
CA MET A 1 60.59 -42.69 -16.28
C MET A 1 60.01 -41.47 -16.95
N THR A 2 59.80 -40.45 -16.25
CA THR A 2 59.51 -39.02 -16.38
C THR A 2 58.04 -38.64 -16.20
N GLY A 3 57.73 -38.33 -14.94
CA GLY A 3 56.48 -37.72 -14.52
C GLY A 3 56.43 -36.23 -14.89
N ARG A 4 55.37 -35.82 -15.53
CA ARG A 4 55.02 -34.40 -15.64
C ARG A 4 54.15 -33.97 -14.46
N ARG A 5 54.70 -33.18 -13.58
CA ARG A 5 53.99 -32.42 -12.55
C ARG A 5 53.18 -31.33 -13.25
N GLN A 6 51.86 -31.43 -13.22
CA GLN A 6 50.96 -30.32 -13.57
C GLN A 6 50.94 -29.35 -12.37
N SER A 7 51.47 -28.16 -12.60
CA SER A 7 51.37 -27.03 -11.68
C SER A 7 49.91 -26.53 -11.68
N LYS A 8 49.22 -26.61 -10.54
CA LYS A 8 47.95 -26.00 -10.28
C LYS A 8 48.10 -24.47 -10.25
N ILE A 9 47.62 -23.78 -11.28
CA ILE A 9 47.48 -22.33 -11.30
C ILE A 9 46.34 -21.97 -10.30
N PRO A 10 46.57 -21.08 -9.31
CA PRO A 10 45.51 -20.67 -8.40
C PRO A 10 44.45 -19.88 -9.20
N ARG A 11 43.23 -20.35 -9.20
CA ARG A 11 42.08 -19.60 -9.72
C ARG A 11 41.96 -18.32 -8.88
N LYS A 12 42.23 -17.14 -9.48
CA LYS A 12 41.85 -15.85 -8.92
C LYS A 12 40.32 -15.87 -8.70
N LYS A 13 39.92 -15.77 -7.42
CA LYS A 13 38.53 -15.50 -7.08
C LYS A 13 38.18 -14.16 -7.67
N THR A 14 37.25 -14.14 -8.64
CA THR A 14 36.60 -12.91 -9.09
C THR A 14 35.95 -12.23 -7.87
N PRO A 15 36.18 -10.94 -7.63
CA PRO A 15 35.50 -10.23 -6.54
C PRO A 15 34.00 -10.36 -6.74
N SER A 16 33.27 -10.59 -5.64
CA SER A 16 31.80 -10.68 -5.66
C SER A 16 31.21 -9.41 -6.24
N ALA A 17 30.09 -9.51 -6.94
CA ALA A 17 29.38 -8.38 -7.55
C ALA A 17 29.14 -7.21 -6.55
N ASP A 18 29.08 -7.51 -5.26
CA ASP A 18 28.94 -6.53 -4.17
C ASP A 18 30.20 -5.67 -3.94
N LEU A 19 31.40 -6.23 -4.14
CA LEU A 19 32.66 -5.46 -4.06
C LEU A 19 32.80 -4.54 -5.29
N GLN A 20 32.43 -5.00 -6.45
CA GLN A 20 32.45 -4.18 -7.67
C GLN A 20 31.40 -3.05 -7.61
N ALA A 21 30.24 -3.28 -7.00
CA ALA A 21 29.24 -2.25 -6.77
C ALA A 21 29.73 -1.20 -5.74
N GLN A 22 30.50 -1.59 -4.73
CA GLN A 22 31.08 -0.68 -3.74
C GLN A 22 32.27 0.13 -4.30
N GLU A 23 33.13 -0.46 -5.13
CA GLU A 23 34.23 0.24 -5.78
C GLU A 23 33.78 1.19 -6.89
N SER A 24 32.73 0.85 -7.64
CA SER A 24 32.14 1.74 -8.64
C SER A 24 31.44 2.96 -8.04
N LEU A 25 30.97 2.89 -6.79
CA LEU A 25 30.40 4.00 -6.04
C LEU A 25 31.45 5.07 -5.61
N GLN A 26 32.72 4.69 -5.54
CA GLN A 26 33.82 5.61 -5.14
C GLN A 26 34.44 6.38 -6.30
N GLN A 27 34.16 6.00 -7.56
CA GLN A 27 34.83 6.54 -8.76
C GLN A 27 33.91 7.29 -9.75
N ALA A 28 32.61 7.44 -9.45
CA ALA A 28 31.71 8.20 -10.33
C ALA A 28 31.91 9.72 -10.16
N PRO A 29 31.96 10.51 -11.26
CA PRO A 29 32.03 11.96 -11.16
C PRO A 29 30.79 12.50 -10.43
N GLU A 30 31.01 13.51 -9.57
CA GLU A 30 29.97 14.16 -8.79
C GLU A 30 28.90 14.76 -9.70
N SER A 31 27.73 14.12 -9.76
CA SER A 31 26.57 14.67 -10.45
C SER A 31 25.86 15.70 -9.56
N SER A 32 25.11 16.61 -10.16
CA SER A 32 24.25 17.57 -9.43
C SER A 32 23.32 16.89 -8.41
N GLU A 33 23.01 15.62 -8.63
CA GLU A 33 22.20 14.78 -7.76
C GLU A 33 22.95 14.35 -6.48
N ASP A 34 24.27 14.12 -6.53
CA ASP A 34 25.07 13.85 -5.35
C ASP A 34 25.13 15.06 -4.41
N ALA A 35 25.04 16.27 -4.95
CA ALA A 35 24.94 17.51 -4.16
C ALA A 35 23.57 17.57 -3.43
N ILE A 36 22.47 17.21 -4.08
CA ILE A 36 21.13 17.14 -3.47
C ILE A 36 21.10 16.07 -2.38
N PHE A 37 21.75 14.91 -2.61
CA PHE A 37 21.82 13.86 -1.60
C PHE A 37 22.70 14.19 -0.41
N ARG A 38 23.78 14.94 -0.61
CA ARG A 38 24.58 15.46 0.51
C ARG A 38 23.80 16.48 1.36
N GLN A 39 22.87 17.19 0.75
CA GLN A 39 22.00 18.14 1.44
C GLN A 39 20.87 17.44 2.24
N LEU A 40 20.41 16.28 1.77
CA LEU A 40 19.34 15.48 2.43
C LEU A 40 19.90 14.52 3.50
N TYR A 41 21.12 14.06 3.34
CA TYR A 41 21.75 13.09 4.25
C TYR A 41 23.08 13.66 4.75
N ASP A 42 23.17 13.80 6.07
CA ASP A 42 24.34 14.29 6.78
C ASP A 42 25.64 13.61 6.27
N PRO A 43 26.72 14.34 5.96
CA PRO A 43 28.01 13.78 5.57
C PRO A 43 28.62 12.80 6.59
N GLY A 44 28.04 12.69 7.78
CA GLY A 44 28.38 11.69 8.81
C GLY A 44 27.97 10.24 8.55
N CYS A 45 27.28 9.94 7.42
CA CYS A 45 26.93 8.57 7.05
C CYS A 45 28.13 7.75 6.58
N VAL A 46 28.99 7.37 7.53
CA VAL A 46 30.16 6.52 7.25
C VAL A 46 29.70 5.06 7.19
N PRO A 47 30.07 4.29 6.16
CA PRO A 47 29.82 2.86 6.13
C PRO A 47 30.54 2.17 7.28
N LEU A 48 29.86 1.26 7.97
CA LEU A 48 30.45 0.45 9.03
C LEU A 48 31.39 -0.60 8.43
N SER A 49 32.54 -0.83 9.07
CA SER A 49 33.36 -2.00 8.76
C SER A 49 32.61 -3.29 9.14
N PRO A 50 32.95 -4.45 8.56
CA PRO A 50 32.33 -5.73 8.92
C PRO A 50 32.37 -6.04 10.41
N ASP A 51 33.52 -5.78 11.07
CA ASP A 51 33.73 -6.05 12.49
C ASP A 51 32.90 -5.09 13.37
N GLU A 52 32.85 -3.80 13.00
CA GLU A 52 31.98 -2.82 13.67
C GLU A 52 30.52 -3.16 13.52
N ALA A 53 30.09 -3.63 12.33
CA ALA A 53 28.72 -4.04 12.11
C ALA A 53 28.33 -5.21 13.00
N GLU A 54 29.22 -6.20 13.15
CA GLU A 54 28.98 -7.35 14.04
C GLU A 54 28.84 -6.92 15.51
N THR A 55 29.73 -6.04 15.99
CA THR A 55 29.63 -5.51 17.36
C THR A 55 28.34 -4.72 17.60
N VAL A 56 27.90 -3.93 16.63
CA VAL A 56 26.62 -3.20 16.70
C VAL A 56 25.43 -4.16 16.75
N TRP A 57 25.45 -5.26 15.96
CA TRP A 57 24.40 -6.27 16.00
C TRP A 57 24.34 -7.02 17.34
N GLN A 58 25.51 -7.35 17.91
CA GLN A 58 25.59 -7.97 19.25
C GLN A 58 25.02 -7.00 20.32
N GLU A 59 25.35 -5.71 20.24
CA GLU A 59 24.81 -4.71 21.17
C GLU A 59 23.27 -4.54 20.97
N ILE A 60 22.75 -4.54 19.76
CA ILE A 60 21.31 -4.52 19.46
C ILE A 60 20.62 -5.71 20.14
N ASP A 61 21.17 -6.90 20.00
CA ASP A 61 20.62 -8.12 20.58
C ASP A 61 20.62 -8.08 22.11
N ALA A 62 21.71 -7.58 22.71
CA ALA A 62 21.79 -7.37 24.15
C ALA A 62 20.70 -6.38 24.65
N ARG A 63 20.50 -5.24 23.94
CA ARG A 63 19.45 -4.27 24.29
C ARG A 63 18.06 -4.83 24.08
N LEU A 64 17.82 -5.60 23.04
CA LEU A 64 16.53 -6.29 22.82
C LEU A 64 16.25 -7.30 23.94
N THR A 65 17.28 -8.00 24.41
CA THR A 65 17.18 -8.94 25.54
C THR A 65 16.82 -8.22 26.84
N GLU A 66 17.47 -7.09 27.13
CA GLU A 66 17.14 -6.25 28.28
C GLU A 66 15.70 -5.68 28.15
N LEU A 67 15.33 -5.19 26.99
CA LEU A 67 13.98 -4.67 26.74
C LEU A 67 12.90 -5.74 26.95
N ARG A 68 13.15 -6.97 26.51
CA ARG A 68 12.27 -8.13 26.78
C ARG A 68 12.14 -8.38 28.27
N ALA A 69 13.23 -8.31 29.02
CA ALA A 69 13.22 -8.51 30.48
C ALA A 69 12.38 -7.43 31.20
N PHE A 70 12.46 -6.18 30.75
CA PHE A 70 11.60 -5.11 31.28
C PHE A 70 10.13 -5.30 30.92
N LEU A 71 9.84 -5.60 29.66
CA LEU A 71 8.48 -5.84 29.17
C LEU A 71 7.80 -7.02 29.86
N ALA A 72 8.57 -8.05 30.18
CA ALA A 72 8.08 -9.24 30.90
C ALA A 72 7.50 -8.95 32.29
N ARG A 73 7.77 -7.78 32.88
CA ARG A 73 7.23 -7.34 34.16
C ARG A 73 5.77 -6.85 34.06
N PHE A 74 5.28 -6.58 32.85
CA PHE A 74 3.94 -6.06 32.61
C PHE A 74 2.92 -7.17 32.27
N VAL A 75 1.76 -7.11 32.89
CA VAL A 75 0.70 -8.13 32.72
C VAL A 75 0.20 -8.18 31.26
N PHE A 76 0.01 -7.00 30.64
CA PHE A 76 -0.51 -6.93 29.27
C PHE A 76 0.39 -7.63 28.24
N VAL A 77 1.71 -7.71 28.49
CA VAL A 77 2.65 -8.36 27.59
C VAL A 77 2.37 -9.87 27.53
N LEU A 78 2.03 -10.48 28.65
CA LEU A 78 1.64 -11.88 28.68
C LEU A 78 0.28 -12.11 28.01
N GLU A 79 -0.67 -11.18 28.17
CA GLU A 79 -1.96 -11.23 27.45
C GLU A 79 -1.79 -11.12 25.93
N GLU A 80 -0.98 -10.15 25.48
CA GLU A 80 -0.70 -10.00 24.05
C GLU A 80 0.09 -11.18 23.50
N HIS A 81 1.00 -11.76 24.29
CA HIS A 81 1.75 -12.95 23.91
C HIS A 81 0.80 -14.14 23.72
N GLU A 82 -0.16 -14.34 24.63
CA GLU A 82 -1.21 -15.37 24.51
C GLU A 82 -2.02 -15.17 23.22
N ARG A 83 -2.42 -13.93 22.92
CA ARG A 83 -3.11 -13.58 21.68
C ARG A 83 -2.29 -13.87 20.41
N ILE A 84 -0.97 -13.60 20.45
CA ILE A 84 -0.07 -13.92 19.34
C ILE A 84 -0.05 -15.43 19.09
N VAL A 85 0.08 -16.21 20.15
CA VAL A 85 0.05 -17.67 20.06
C VAL A 85 -1.28 -18.18 19.48
N ASP A 86 -2.39 -17.60 19.89
CA ASP A 86 -3.73 -17.94 19.35
C ASP A 86 -3.92 -17.54 17.88
N ALA A 87 -3.27 -16.44 17.45
CA ALA A 87 -3.31 -15.99 16.06
C ALA A 87 -2.46 -16.86 15.12
N CYS A 88 -1.47 -17.56 15.64
CA CYS A 88 -0.54 -18.42 14.87
C CYS A 88 -1.20 -19.74 14.44
N ARG A 89 -2.18 -19.67 13.55
CA ARG A 89 -2.86 -20.87 13.00
C ARG A 89 -2.25 -21.34 11.67
N THR A 90 -1.43 -20.50 11.03
CA THR A 90 -0.81 -20.79 9.74
C THR A 90 0.71 -20.71 9.84
N PRO A 91 1.45 -21.48 9.02
CA PRO A 91 2.92 -21.40 8.99
C PRO A 91 3.44 -19.98 8.67
N GLU A 92 2.73 -19.23 7.83
CA GLU A 92 3.09 -17.86 7.45
C GLU A 92 2.99 -16.89 8.64
N ALA A 93 1.98 -17.07 9.50
CA ALA A 93 1.83 -16.28 10.72
C ALA A 93 2.97 -16.55 11.70
N VAL A 94 3.45 -17.80 11.81
CA VAL A 94 4.59 -18.17 12.67
C VAL A 94 5.86 -17.44 12.22
N THR A 95 6.18 -17.45 10.92
CA THR A 95 7.39 -16.80 10.39
C THR A 95 7.36 -15.28 10.51
N SER A 96 6.17 -14.66 10.55
CA SER A 96 6.05 -13.21 10.73
C SER A 96 6.17 -12.76 12.18
N LEU A 97 5.82 -13.61 13.14
CA LEU A 97 5.66 -13.25 14.55
C LEU A 97 6.81 -13.74 15.42
N PHE A 98 7.59 -14.75 14.98
CA PHE A 98 8.71 -15.34 15.71
C PHE A 98 10.02 -15.21 14.93
N VAL A 99 11.14 -15.17 15.67
CA VAL A 99 12.49 -15.16 15.11
C VAL A 99 12.92 -16.60 14.85
N GLU A 100 13.12 -16.97 13.59
CA GLU A 100 13.37 -18.35 13.14
C GLU A 100 14.64 -18.97 13.77
N SER A 101 15.75 -18.20 13.86
CA SER A 101 16.99 -18.70 14.42
C SER A 101 16.92 -19.03 15.92
N MET A 102 15.98 -18.41 16.63
CA MET A 102 15.75 -18.65 18.06
C MET A 102 14.78 -19.80 18.32
N LEU A 103 14.11 -20.32 17.29
CA LEU A 103 13.26 -21.49 17.41
C LEU A 103 14.11 -22.74 17.73
N PRO A 104 13.53 -23.74 18.42
CA PRO A 104 14.18 -25.02 18.63
C PRO A 104 14.65 -25.63 17.30
N GLU A 105 15.78 -26.35 17.29
CA GLU A 105 16.36 -26.95 16.08
C GLU A 105 15.34 -27.81 15.31
N SER A 106 14.48 -28.53 16.04
CA SER A 106 13.40 -29.34 15.45
C SER A 106 12.33 -28.53 14.69
N ALA A 107 12.30 -27.21 14.89
CA ALA A 107 11.30 -26.32 14.33
C ALA A 107 11.86 -25.35 13.29
N ARG A 108 13.19 -25.25 13.14
CA ARG A 108 13.83 -24.40 12.13
C ARG A 108 13.61 -24.94 10.73
N GLY A 109 13.30 -24.04 9.81
CA GLY A 109 13.06 -24.38 8.40
C GLY A 109 11.70 -25.06 8.12
N ASN A 110 10.94 -25.43 9.15
CA ASN A 110 9.61 -25.98 8.99
C ASN A 110 8.61 -25.31 9.95
N PRO A 111 7.96 -24.21 9.54
CA PRO A 111 7.02 -23.48 10.40
C PRO A 111 5.86 -24.33 10.94
N ALA A 112 5.46 -25.37 10.22
CA ALA A 112 4.38 -26.27 10.67
C ALA A 112 4.75 -27.05 11.93
N SER A 113 6.05 -27.33 12.16
CA SER A 113 6.52 -28.05 13.37
C SER A 113 6.49 -27.19 14.64
N VAL A 114 6.29 -25.88 14.50
CA VAL A 114 6.10 -24.96 15.64
C VAL A 114 4.71 -25.06 16.24
N LEU A 115 3.68 -25.43 15.44
CA LEU A 115 2.30 -25.46 15.89
C LEU A 115 2.05 -26.29 17.16
N PRO A 116 2.64 -27.49 17.34
CA PRO A 116 2.51 -28.23 18.60
C PRO A 116 3.14 -27.51 19.79
N LEU A 117 4.23 -26.78 19.58
CA LEU A 117 4.91 -26.02 20.64
C LEU A 117 4.06 -24.82 21.09
N LEU A 118 3.27 -24.23 20.20
CA LEU A 118 2.40 -23.11 20.54
C LEU A 118 1.36 -23.47 21.60
N VAL A 119 0.82 -24.69 21.54
CA VAL A 119 -0.14 -25.16 22.55
C VAL A 119 0.52 -25.24 23.93
N LYS A 120 1.74 -25.76 24.00
CA LYS A 120 2.53 -25.81 25.23
C LYS A 120 2.86 -24.40 25.74
N TRP A 121 3.30 -23.53 24.86
CA TRP A 121 3.62 -22.15 25.22
C TRP A 121 2.39 -21.40 25.75
N LYS A 122 1.21 -21.61 25.13
CA LYS A 122 -0.04 -21.01 25.62
C LYS A 122 -0.32 -21.41 27.07
N THR A 123 -0.22 -22.70 27.39
CA THR A 123 -0.47 -23.18 28.76
C THR A 123 0.56 -22.63 29.76
N GLU A 124 1.84 -22.53 29.39
CA GLU A 124 2.89 -21.95 30.21
C GLU A 124 2.65 -20.46 30.45
N ILE A 125 2.28 -19.68 29.42
CA ILE A 125 2.01 -18.24 29.50
C ILE A 125 0.77 -18.00 30.39
N ALA A 126 -0.31 -18.73 30.17
CA ALA A 126 -1.55 -18.58 30.94
C ALA A 126 -1.35 -18.90 32.43
N ALA A 127 -0.62 -19.96 32.74
CA ALA A 127 -0.28 -20.32 34.12
C ALA A 127 0.57 -19.24 34.78
N PHE A 128 1.60 -18.75 34.08
CA PHE A 128 2.46 -17.70 34.63
C PHE A 128 1.75 -16.34 34.75
N ARG A 129 0.86 -15.99 33.84
CA ARG A 129 0.01 -14.79 33.96
C ARG A 129 -0.85 -14.83 35.23
N THR A 130 -1.45 -15.99 35.54
CA THR A 130 -2.20 -16.18 36.76
C THR A 130 -1.32 -16.05 38.01
N GLU A 131 -0.11 -16.59 37.98
CA GLU A 131 0.89 -16.44 39.05
C GLU A 131 1.29 -14.97 39.24
N LEU A 132 1.59 -14.24 38.16
CA LEU A 132 1.99 -12.83 38.18
C LEU A 132 0.86 -11.93 38.72
N THR A 133 -0.37 -12.14 38.24
CA THR A 133 -1.54 -11.40 38.75
C THR A 133 -1.83 -11.70 40.21
N GLY A 134 -1.70 -12.96 40.63
CA GLY A 134 -1.82 -13.35 42.04
C GLY A 134 -0.72 -12.76 42.91
N PHE A 135 0.52 -12.68 42.42
CA PHE A 135 1.62 -12.02 43.09
C PHE A 135 1.35 -10.49 43.28
N TYR A 136 0.85 -9.84 42.25
CA TYR A 136 0.53 -8.44 42.28
C TYR A 136 -0.70 -8.11 43.19
N SER A 137 -1.67 -9.00 43.24
CA SER A 137 -2.86 -8.83 44.13
C SER A 137 -2.55 -9.15 45.58
N GLY A 138 -1.57 -10.00 45.86
CA GLY A 138 -1.25 -10.52 47.21
C GLY A 138 -0.40 -9.60 48.09
N GLY A 139 -0.09 -8.35 47.68
CA GLY A 139 0.64 -7.38 48.48
C GLY A 139 2.13 -7.72 48.77
N ARG A 140 2.71 -8.74 48.07
CA ARG A 140 4.09 -9.20 48.26
C ARG A 140 5.14 -8.35 47.53
N LEU A 141 4.72 -7.26 46.88
CA LEU A 141 5.60 -6.31 46.18
C LEU A 141 6.65 -5.62 47.05
N ASN A 142 6.45 -5.57 48.36
CA ASN A 142 7.33 -4.84 49.27
C ASN A 142 8.69 -5.54 49.48
N LYS A 143 8.80 -6.84 49.21
CA LYS A 143 10.07 -7.55 49.31
C LYS A 143 10.79 -7.57 47.92
N LYS A 144 11.91 -6.86 47.84
CA LYS A 144 12.68 -6.72 46.61
C LYS A 144 13.12 -8.09 46.05
N ALA A 145 13.57 -9.00 46.90
CA ALA A 145 14.04 -10.32 46.51
C ALA A 145 12.92 -11.17 45.86
N ASP A 146 11.70 -11.17 46.44
CA ASP A 146 10.58 -11.95 45.89
C ASP A 146 10.15 -11.38 44.54
N ARG A 147 10.19 -10.06 44.40
CA ARG A 147 9.88 -9.34 43.15
C ARG A 147 10.87 -9.67 42.03
N GLU A 148 12.16 -9.59 42.34
CA GLU A 148 13.24 -9.91 41.38
C GLU A 148 13.15 -11.36 40.90
N ALA A 149 12.89 -12.31 41.81
CA ALA A 149 12.73 -13.71 41.46
C ALA A 149 11.55 -13.99 40.53
N VAL A 150 10.39 -13.30 40.71
CA VAL A 150 9.25 -13.41 39.81
C VAL A 150 9.54 -12.77 38.45
N TRP A 151 10.18 -11.62 38.45
CA TRP A 151 10.55 -10.94 37.19
C TRP A 151 11.60 -11.70 36.38
N GLU A 152 12.56 -12.34 37.01
CA GLU A 152 13.55 -13.18 36.36
C GLU A 152 12.91 -14.42 35.73
N ARG A 153 11.93 -15.04 36.40
CA ARG A 153 11.15 -16.14 35.80
C ARG A 153 10.29 -15.65 34.62
N SER A 154 9.68 -14.48 34.70
CA SER A 154 8.92 -13.88 33.61
C SER A 154 9.81 -13.59 32.40
N ALA A 155 10.98 -12.99 32.61
CA ALA A 155 11.97 -12.76 31.59
C ALA A 155 12.42 -14.08 30.94
N GLY A 156 12.70 -15.11 31.75
CA GLY A 156 13.06 -16.44 31.26
C GLY A 156 11.98 -17.11 30.42
N LEU A 157 10.70 -16.84 30.70
CA LEU A 157 9.58 -17.29 29.86
C LEU A 157 9.60 -16.63 28.49
N LEU A 158 9.72 -15.29 28.45
CA LEU A 158 9.75 -14.54 27.18
C LEU A 158 11.01 -14.84 26.34
N MET A 159 12.12 -15.20 26.98
CA MET A 159 13.32 -15.62 26.26
C MET A 159 13.20 -16.99 25.58
N ARG A 160 12.41 -17.89 26.16
CA ARG A 160 12.11 -19.20 25.54
C ARG A 160 11.14 -19.09 24.36
N HIS A 161 10.39 -18.01 24.28
CA HIS A 161 9.44 -17.74 23.21
C HIS A 161 9.93 -16.60 22.34
N PRO A 162 10.60 -16.86 21.22
CA PRO A 162 11.34 -15.88 20.43
C PRO A 162 10.43 -14.98 19.59
N VAL A 163 9.72 -14.09 20.24
CA VAL A 163 8.85 -13.10 19.57
C VAL A 163 9.68 -12.13 18.72
N SER A 164 9.14 -11.74 17.57
CA SER A 164 9.83 -10.85 16.61
C SER A 164 10.13 -9.48 17.21
N THR A 165 11.20 -8.84 16.72
CA THR A 165 11.63 -7.50 17.13
C THR A 165 10.51 -6.48 16.96
N LEU A 166 9.71 -6.57 15.88
CA LEU A 166 8.57 -5.71 15.63
C LEU A 166 7.55 -5.74 16.78
N LYS A 167 7.23 -6.92 17.29
CA LYS A 167 6.28 -7.06 18.40
C LYS A 167 6.82 -6.51 19.71
N ILE A 168 8.12 -6.65 19.96
CA ILE A 168 8.78 -6.07 21.13
C ILE A 168 8.69 -4.54 21.09
N MET A 169 8.94 -3.93 19.91
CA MET A 169 8.81 -2.49 19.72
C MET A 169 7.36 -2.02 19.90
N GLU A 170 6.41 -2.76 19.37
CA GLU A 170 4.97 -2.50 19.52
C GLU A 170 4.55 -2.53 21.00
N TRP A 171 4.99 -3.53 21.76
CA TRP A 171 4.75 -3.62 23.20
C TRP A 171 5.36 -2.45 23.98
N TYR A 172 6.57 -2.02 23.61
CA TYR A 172 7.16 -0.83 24.18
C TYR A 172 6.30 0.41 23.96
N HIS A 173 5.80 0.62 22.75
CA HIS A 173 4.94 1.77 22.43
C HIS A 173 3.60 1.71 23.20
N VAL A 174 3.01 0.53 23.34
CA VAL A 174 1.82 0.34 24.17
C VAL A 174 2.11 0.67 25.64
N ALA A 175 3.21 0.17 26.20
CA ALA A 175 3.63 0.51 27.57
C ALA A 175 3.85 2.02 27.73
N SER A 176 4.48 2.66 26.75
CA SER A 176 4.72 4.10 26.72
C SER A 176 3.42 4.91 26.72
N SER A 177 2.46 4.53 25.90
CA SER A 177 1.16 5.19 25.84
C SER A 177 0.36 5.04 27.14
N LEU A 178 0.39 3.87 27.74
CA LEU A 178 -0.26 3.60 29.02
C LEU A 178 0.38 4.40 30.17
N CYS A 179 1.72 4.48 30.21
CA CYS A 179 2.44 5.26 31.21
C CYS A 179 2.27 6.78 31.07
N ALA A 180 1.96 7.27 29.86
CA ALA A 180 1.72 8.68 29.58
C ALA A 180 0.29 9.14 29.90
N THR A 181 -0.64 8.23 30.23
CA THR A 181 -2.04 8.60 30.55
C THR A 181 -2.13 9.42 31.86
N PRO A 182 -2.93 10.49 31.87
CA PRO A 182 -3.10 11.33 33.08
C PRO A 182 -3.75 10.55 34.22
N GLU A 183 -3.51 11.00 35.44
CA GLU A 183 -4.07 10.39 36.66
C GLU A 183 -5.57 10.62 36.74
N SER A 184 -6.32 9.53 36.76
CA SER A 184 -7.75 9.50 37.05
C SER A 184 -8.12 8.15 37.68
N PRO A 185 -9.21 8.04 38.46
CA PRO A 185 -9.61 6.76 39.05
C PRO A 185 -9.81 5.65 38.05
N ALA A 186 -10.36 5.95 36.86
CA ALA A 186 -10.56 4.99 35.79
C ALA A 186 -9.23 4.55 35.14
N THR A 187 -8.26 5.47 34.99
CA THR A 187 -6.93 5.14 34.46
C THR A 187 -6.11 4.37 35.48
N ASP A 188 -6.27 4.58 36.78
CA ASP A 188 -5.58 3.84 37.83
C ASP A 188 -6.06 2.36 37.88
N GLU A 189 -7.33 2.09 37.65
CA GLU A 189 -7.85 0.73 37.55
C GLU A 189 -7.30 0.02 36.32
N LEU A 190 -7.31 0.67 35.16
CA LEU A 190 -6.72 0.14 33.93
C LEU A 190 -5.21 -0.10 34.09
N PHE A 191 -4.53 0.80 34.77
CA PHE A 191 -3.10 0.73 35.03
C PHE A 191 -2.75 -0.49 35.90
N ARG A 192 -3.48 -0.69 36.99
CA ARG A 192 -3.32 -1.86 37.88
C ARG A 192 -3.63 -3.18 37.18
N ALA A 193 -4.65 -3.18 36.34
CA ALA A 193 -5.07 -4.39 35.64
C ALA A 193 -4.07 -4.81 34.54
N ARG A 194 -3.49 -3.85 33.82
CA ARG A 194 -2.67 -4.13 32.61
C ARG A 194 -1.16 -3.98 32.81
N LEU A 195 -0.71 -3.10 33.68
CA LEU A 195 0.72 -2.86 33.89
C LEU A 195 1.21 -3.50 35.20
N MET A 196 1.17 -2.71 36.28
CA MET A 196 1.60 -3.10 37.61
C MET A 196 0.69 -2.40 38.65
N PRO A 197 0.45 -3.03 39.81
CA PRO A 197 -0.41 -2.40 40.83
C PRO A 197 0.21 -1.16 41.48
N ASP A 198 1.54 -1.07 41.56
CA ASP A 198 2.28 0.08 42.07
C ASP A 198 2.72 1.00 40.93
N ARG A 199 2.07 2.16 40.83
CA ARG A 199 2.35 3.17 39.82
C ARG A 199 3.75 3.75 39.90
N ALA A 200 4.27 3.98 41.11
CA ALA A 200 5.60 4.55 41.28
C ALA A 200 6.67 3.59 40.75
N LEU A 201 6.57 2.32 41.11
CA LEU A 201 7.44 1.26 40.65
C LEU A 201 7.35 1.05 39.12
N CYS A 202 6.15 1.15 38.58
CA CYS A 202 5.92 1.05 37.13
C CYS A 202 6.59 2.20 36.39
N LEU A 203 6.47 3.43 36.86
CA LEU A 203 7.09 4.59 36.23
C LEU A 203 8.63 4.55 36.36
N GLU A 204 9.16 4.04 37.47
CA GLU A 204 10.60 3.80 37.61
C GLU A 204 11.09 2.77 36.59
N THR A 205 10.44 1.61 36.52
CA THR A 205 10.73 0.56 35.54
C THR A 205 10.64 1.10 34.11
N PHE A 206 9.65 1.95 33.82
CA PHE A 206 9.49 2.55 32.49
C PHE A 206 10.62 3.54 32.17
N ARG A 207 11.11 4.32 33.14
CA ARG A 207 12.27 5.21 32.92
C ARG A 207 13.51 4.44 32.53
N GLU A 208 13.80 3.35 33.26
CA GLU A 208 14.92 2.45 32.91
C GLU A 208 14.75 1.85 31.52
N MET A 209 13.57 1.32 31.23
CA MET A 209 13.23 0.77 29.92
C MET A 209 13.39 1.80 28.79
N LYS A 210 13.02 3.06 29.03
CA LYS A 210 13.16 4.16 28.05
C LYS A 210 14.64 4.44 27.73
N THR A 211 15.55 4.34 28.68
CA THR A 211 16.99 4.53 28.41
C THR A 211 17.54 3.41 27.53
N VAL A 212 17.14 2.17 27.81
CA VAL A 212 17.52 1.00 26.98
C VAL A 212 16.98 1.13 25.56
N PHE A 213 15.71 1.53 25.45
CA PHE A 213 15.07 1.77 24.14
C PHE A 213 15.75 2.89 23.36
N GLY A 214 16.08 4.01 24.00
CA GLY A 214 16.80 5.11 23.38
C GLY A 214 18.15 4.68 22.82
N ARG A 215 18.90 3.85 23.56
CA ARG A 215 20.17 3.28 23.08
C ARG A 215 19.96 2.32 21.91
N LEU A 216 18.95 1.46 21.99
CA LEU A 216 18.58 0.55 20.91
C LEU A 216 18.27 1.33 19.63
N GLU A 217 17.49 2.40 19.72
CA GLU A 217 17.11 3.21 18.56
C GLU A 217 18.33 3.93 17.94
N GLN A 218 19.26 4.42 18.74
CA GLN A 218 20.52 4.99 18.23
C GLN A 218 21.34 3.95 17.43
N LEU A 219 21.44 2.71 17.93
CA LEU A 219 22.14 1.63 17.23
C LEU A 219 21.45 1.26 15.92
N ARG A 220 20.12 1.20 15.92
CA ARG A 220 19.31 0.94 14.73
C ARG A 220 19.52 2.03 13.68
N GLN A 221 19.47 3.29 14.10
CA GLN A 221 19.76 4.44 13.22
C GLN A 221 21.19 4.37 12.64
N ARG A 222 22.18 3.97 13.42
CA ARG A 222 23.56 3.81 12.94
C ARG A 222 23.65 2.77 11.81
N ILE A 223 22.95 1.63 11.92
CA ILE A 223 22.86 0.64 10.84
C ILE A 223 22.15 1.23 9.61
N LEU A 224 21.02 1.91 9.80
CA LEU A 224 20.26 2.52 8.69
C LEU A 224 21.12 3.54 7.92
N TYR A 225 21.76 4.48 8.63
CA TYR A 225 22.60 5.50 8.01
C TYR A 225 23.79 4.92 7.23
N SER A 226 24.39 3.85 7.73
CA SER A 226 25.50 3.19 7.05
C SER A 226 25.08 2.54 5.71
N HIS A 227 23.77 2.27 5.50
CA HIS A 227 23.25 1.60 4.31
C HIS A 227 22.42 2.49 3.39
N LEU A 228 22.29 3.81 3.65
CA LEU A 228 21.55 4.73 2.79
C LEU A 228 22.11 4.81 1.37
N ARG A 229 23.44 4.71 1.21
CA ARG A 229 24.09 4.68 -0.12
C ARG A 229 23.62 3.49 -0.96
N LEU A 230 23.35 2.33 -0.33
CA LEU A 230 22.80 1.17 -1.00
C LEU A 230 21.40 1.48 -1.57
N VAL A 231 20.55 2.12 -0.77
CA VAL A 231 19.19 2.52 -1.20
C VAL A 231 19.23 3.45 -2.40
N ILE A 232 20.09 4.47 -2.36
CA ILE A 232 20.26 5.43 -3.45
C ILE A 232 20.71 4.74 -4.74
N SER A 233 21.70 3.85 -4.64
CA SER A 233 22.20 3.08 -5.79
C SER A 233 21.10 2.23 -6.44
N LEU A 234 20.27 1.55 -5.63
CA LEU A 234 19.16 0.73 -6.12
C LEU A 234 18.03 1.57 -6.71
N ALA A 235 17.73 2.73 -6.09
CA ALA A 235 16.72 3.66 -6.59
C ALA A 235 17.11 4.23 -7.96
N ARG A 236 18.37 4.65 -8.15
CA ARG A 236 18.89 5.13 -9.44
C ARG A 236 18.77 4.08 -10.55
N GLN A 237 19.08 2.83 -10.26
CA GLN A 237 18.94 1.73 -11.23
C GLN A 237 17.49 1.48 -11.67
N SER A 238 16.53 1.86 -10.84
CA SER A 238 15.11 1.59 -11.05
C SER A 238 14.32 2.78 -11.57
N CYS A 239 14.88 4.01 -11.48
CA CYS A 239 14.20 5.25 -11.81
C CYS A 239 14.50 5.67 -13.25
N GLY A 240 13.43 5.89 -14.04
CA GLY A 240 13.56 6.43 -15.41
C GLY A 240 13.56 7.96 -15.49
N GLN A 241 13.13 8.67 -14.44
CA GLN A 241 13.01 10.12 -14.40
C GLN A 241 13.57 10.69 -13.09
N PRO A 242 14.43 11.76 -13.14
CA PRO A 242 15.06 12.35 -11.94
C PRO A 242 14.07 12.86 -10.89
N GLN A 243 12.91 13.38 -11.32
CA GLN A 243 11.90 13.99 -10.46
C GLN A 243 11.25 13.00 -9.49
N GLN A 244 11.22 11.71 -9.84
CA GLN A 244 10.64 10.65 -9.01
C GLN A 244 11.68 10.00 -8.06
N LEU A 245 12.97 10.37 -8.19
CA LEU A 245 14.05 9.69 -7.50
C LEU A 245 13.93 9.81 -5.97
N ILE A 246 13.55 10.99 -5.47
CA ILE A 246 13.43 11.24 -4.03
C ILE A 246 12.34 10.35 -3.42
N ASP A 247 11.18 10.26 -4.07
CA ASP A 247 10.07 9.41 -3.59
C ASP A 247 10.45 7.94 -3.61
N ILE A 248 11.13 7.50 -4.67
CA ILE A 248 11.62 6.12 -4.77
C ILE A 248 12.67 5.80 -3.70
N VAL A 249 13.55 6.75 -3.36
CA VAL A 249 14.51 6.60 -2.27
C VAL A 249 13.78 6.46 -0.94
N GLN A 250 12.74 7.24 -0.67
CA GLN A 250 11.96 7.11 0.57
C GLN A 250 11.24 5.76 0.67
N GLU A 251 10.66 5.27 -0.43
CA GLU A 251 10.12 3.91 -0.47
C GLU A 251 11.19 2.85 -0.25
N GLY A 252 12.39 3.06 -0.80
CA GLY A 252 13.56 2.22 -0.54
C GLY A 252 13.98 2.24 0.94
N ASN A 253 13.94 3.40 1.60
CA ASN A 253 14.22 3.53 3.04
C ASN A 253 13.20 2.75 3.88
N ILE A 254 11.91 2.74 3.50
CA ILE A 254 10.90 1.89 4.13
C ILE A 254 11.30 0.40 4.00
N GLY A 255 11.79 0.01 2.83
CA GLY A 255 12.33 -1.34 2.59
C GLY A 255 13.51 -1.66 3.50
N LEU A 256 14.43 -0.71 3.68
CA LEU A 256 15.60 -0.86 4.55
C LEU A 256 15.19 -1.03 6.02
N VAL A 257 14.22 -0.26 6.52
CA VAL A 257 13.67 -0.41 7.87
C VAL A 257 13.03 -1.78 8.06
N LYS A 258 12.24 -2.25 7.09
CA LYS A 258 11.64 -3.60 7.14
C LYS A 258 12.70 -4.70 7.14
N ALA A 259 13.80 -4.50 6.42
CA ALA A 259 14.93 -5.42 6.44
C ALA A 259 15.59 -5.45 7.83
N LEU A 260 15.82 -4.28 8.44
CA LEU A 260 16.41 -4.16 9.78
C LEU A 260 15.58 -4.89 10.84
N ASP A 261 14.26 -4.77 10.78
CA ASP A 261 13.35 -5.39 11.75
C ASP A 261 13.31 -6.93 11.68
N ARG A 262 13.67 -7.49 10.52
CA ARG A 262 13.60 -8.94 10.25
C ARG A 262 14.96 -9.62 10.11
N PHE A 263 16.03 -8.85 10.10
CA PHE A 263 17.35 -9.39 9.91
C PHE A 263 17.84 -10.15 11.15
N ASP A 264 18.43 -11.32 10.89
CA ASP A 264 19.08 -12.13 11.90
C ASP A 264 20.56 -12.33 11.55
N TYR A 265 21.42 -11.63 12.27
CA TYR A 265 22.87 -11.66 12.05
C TYR A 265 23.50 -13.03 12.38
N ARG A 266 22.83 -13.86 13.21
CA ARG A 266 23.32 -15.19 13.63
C ARG A 266 23.38 -16.19 12.48
N LEU A 267 22.65 -15.91 11.38
CA LEU A 267 22.68 -16.72 10.17
C LEU A 267 23.97 -16.54 9.34
N GLY A 268 24.88 -15.64 9.75
CA GLY A 268 26.17 -15.41 9.09
C GLY A 268 26.08 -14.66 7.75
N HIS A 269 24.92 -14.14 7.38
CA HIS A 269 24.75 -13.35 6.15
C HIS A 269 25.05 -11.87 6.41
N ARG A 270 25.55 -11.17 5.38
CA ARG A 270 25.72 -9.72 5.46
C ARG A 270 24.37 -9.02 5.37
N PHE A 271 24.16 -8.00 6.19
CA PHE A 271 22.92 -7.22 6.19
C PHE A 271 22.64 -6.59 4.82
N SER A 272 23.65 -6.07 4.11
CA SER A 272 23.49 -5.49 2.77
C SER A 272 22.85 -6.45 1.76
N THR A 273 23.27 -7.74 1.79
CA THR A 273 22.69 -8.76 0.90
C THR A 273 21.20 -8.98 1.18
N TYR A 274 20.83 -9.07 2.45
CA TYR A 274 19.44 -9.23 2.85
C TYR A 274 18.62 -7.97 2.57
N ALA A 275 19.14 -6.79 2.90
CA ALA A 275 18.48 -5.51 2.70
C ALA A 275 18.21 -5.21 1.23
N THR A 276 19.12 -5.57 0.31
CA THR A 276 18.96 -5.37 -1.13
C THR A 276 17.66 -5.96 -1.66
N TRP A 277 17.27 -7.13 -1.17
CA TRP A 277 16.00 -7.76 -1.59
C TRP A 277 14.78 -6.96 -1.13
N TRP A 278 14.76 -6.53 0.14
CA TRP A 278 13.67 -5.74 0.70
C TRP A 278 13.54 -4.37 0.06
N VAL A 279 14.67 -3.66 -0.10
CA VAL A 279 14.73 -2.36 -0.75
C VAL A 279 14.20 -2.45 -2.18
N ARG A 280 14.71 -3.41 -2.97
CA ARG A 280 14.24 -3.63 -4.35
C ARG A 280 12.75 -3.98 -4.40
N HIS A 281 12.27 -4.79 -3.47
CA HIS A 281 10.86 -5.17 -3.39
C HIS A 281 9.96 -3.95 -3.13
N GLU A 282 10.30 -3.08 -2.19
CA GLU A 282 9.51 -1.88 -1.90
C GLU A 282 9.59 -0.86 -3.04
N ILE A 283 10.76 -0.63 -3.63
CA ILE A 283 10.91 0.23 -4.81
C ILE A 283 10.02 -0.26 -5.96
N MET A 284 10.08 -1.55 -6.29
CA MET A 284 9.25 -2.12 -7.35
C MET A 284 7.75 -2.06 -7.02
N ARG A 285 7.40 -2.14 -5.73
CA ARG A 285 6.03 -1.98 -5.26
C ARG A 285 5.54 -0.55 -5.45
N ALA A 286 6.35 0.43 -5.10
CA ALA A 286 6.05 1.84 -5.27
C ALA A 286 5.90 2.21 -6.75
N LEU A 287 6.86 1.82 -7.59
CA LEU A 287 6.78 2.01 -9.04
C LEU A 287 5.51 1.40 -9.63
N ALA A 288 5.13 0.19 -9.22
CA ALA A 288 3.92 -0.45 -9.70
C ALA A 288 2.62 0.29 -9.30
N SER A 289 2.64 1.05 -8.20
CA SER A 289 1.45 1.76 -7.70
C SER A 289 1.38 3.23 -8.12
N GLN A 290 2.54 3.88 -8.35
CA GLN A 290 2.65 5.34 -8.52
C GLN A 290 3.06 5.77 -9.93
N SER A 291 3.66 4.88 -10.75
CA SER A 291 4.19 5.25 -12.07
C SER A 291 3.12 5.58 -13.12
N ARG A 292 1.85 5.32 -12.84
CA ARG A 292 0.76 5.54 -13.80
C ARG A 292 -0.32 6.41 -13.20
N VAL A 293 -0.84 7.36 -13.98
CA VAL A 293 -1.98 8.21 -13.62
C VAL A 293 -3.22 7.35 -13.32
N ILE A 294 -3.49 6.35 -14.18
CA ILE A 294 -4.55 5.36 -13.94
C ILE A 294 -3.89 4.13 -13.31
N ARG A 295 -4.20 3.89 -12.03
CA ARG A 295 -3.65 2.75 -11.27
C ARG A 295 -4.04 1.40 -11.85
N ILE A 296 -3.04 0.57 -12.13
CA ILE A 296 -3.23 -0.81 -12.59
C ILE A 296 -2.86 -1.81 -11.47
N PRO A 297 -3.67 -2.85 -11.21
CA PRO A 297 -3.33 -3.89 -10.23
C PRO A 297 -2.02 -4.62 -10.57
N ARG A 298 -1.24 -5.01 -9.54
CA ARG A 298 0.09 -5.61 -9.72
C ARG A 298 0.10 -6.88 -10.57
N HIS A 299 -0.92 -7.73 -10.41
CA HIS A 299 -1.03 -8.96 -11.23
C HIS A 299 -1.20 -8.66 -12.72
N MET A 300 -1.85 -7.54 -13.06
CA MET A 300 -1.97 -7.09 -14.46
C MET A 300 -0.64 -6.55 -14.98
N LEU A 301 0.13 -5.81 -14.15
CA LEU A 301 1.47 -5.33 -14.53
C LEU A 301 2.43 -6.49 -14.83
N SER A 302 2.36 -7.58 -14.07
CA SER A 302 3.15 -8.79 -14.36
C SER A 302 2.77 -9.42 -15.70
N THR A 303 1.48 -9.41 -16.04
CA THR A 303 0.98 -9.91 -17.33
C THR A 303 1.40 -8.98 -18.48
N ILE A 304 1.31 -7.66 -18.30
CA ILE A 304 1.83 -6.67 -19.27
C ILE A 304 3.32 -6.90 -19.52
N SER A 305 4.12 -7.10 -18.45
CA SER A 305 5.56 -7.39 -18.59
C SER A 305 5.83 -8.71 -19.33
N ARG A 306 4.96 -9.72 -19.18
CA ARG A 306 5.07 -10.98 -19.95
C ARG A 306 4.79 -10.73 -21.42
N ILE A 307 3.75 -9.97 -21.76
CA ILE A 307 3.40 -9.62 -23.14
C ILE A 307 4.55 -8.83 -23.79
N ASN A 308 5.07 -7.78 -23.12
CA ASN A 308 6.16 -6.98 -23.66
C ASN A 308 7.43 -7.81 -23.87
N ARG A 309 7.74 -8.77 -22.98
CA ARG A 309 8.88 -9.69 -23.18
C ARG A 309 8.68 -10.62 -24.35
N ALA A 310 7.49 -11.18 -24.52
CA ALA A 310 7.16 -12.02 -25.67
C ALA A 310 7.25 -11.22 -26.99
N GLU A 311 6.72 -9.99 -27.01
CA GLU A 311 6.82 -9.05 -28.12
C GLU A 311 8.28 -8.77 -28.52
N GLN A 312 9.12 -8.42 -27.54
CA GLN A 312 10.55 -8.20 -27.76
C GLN A 312 11.29 -9.47 -28.24
N ALA A 313 10.93 -10.63 -27.71
CA ALA A 313 11.50 -11.91 -28.13
C ALA A 313 11.09 -12.25 -29.58
N PHE A 314 9.84 -12.00 -29.95
CA PHE A 314 9.32 -12.21 -31.28
C PHE A 314 10.03 -11.31 -32.32
N ILE A 315 10.13 -9.98 -32.00
CA ILE A 315 10.85 -9.02 -32.86
C ILE A 315 12.33 -9.45 -33.06
N LYS A 316 13.00 -9.89 -31.99
CA LYS A 316 14.39 -10.37 -32.09
C LYS A 316 14.52 -11.63 -32.95
N ARG A 317 13.49 -12.49 -32.99
CA ARG A 317 13.51 -13.77 -33.71
C ARG A 317 13.11 -13.64 -35.17
N PHE A 318 12.12 -12.81 -35.47
CA PHE A 318 11.51 -12.71 -36.79
C PHE A 318 11.77 -11.37 -37.50
N GLY A 319 12.21 -10.32 -36.77
CA GLY A 319 12.46 -8.99 -37.34
C GLY A 319 11.21 -8.16 -37.57
N GLU A 320 10.03 -8.67 -37.28
CA GLU A 320 8.73 -8.04 -37.48
C GLU A 320 7.96 -7.93 -36.20
N GLU A 321 7.02 -6.97 -36.12
CA GLU A 321 6.13 -6.82 -34.98
C GLU A 321 5.09 -7.95 -34.94
N PRO A 322 4.88 -8.62 -33.78
CA PRO A 322 3.89 -9.70 -33.68
C PRO A 322 2.45 -9.18 -33.76
N THR A 323 1.60 -9.96 -34.40
CA THR A 323 0.15 -9.74 -34.34
C THR A 323 -0.41 -10.11 -32.94
N VAL A 324 -1.66 -9.72 -32.68
CA VAL A 324 -2.31 -10.09 -31.41
C VAL A 324 -2.51 -11.59 -31.31
N GLU A 325 -2.75 -12.24 -32.44
CA GLU A 325 -2.92 -13.70 -32.60
C GLU A 325 -1.62 -14.46 -32.32
N ASP A 326 -0.47 -13.95 -32.77
CA ASP A 326 0.83 -14.56 -32.53
C ASP A 326 1.18 -14.51 -31.03
N LEU A 327 0.98 -13.36 -30.39
CA LEU A 327 1.17 -13.21 -28.96
C LEU A 327 0.21 -14.09 -28.13
N ALA A 328 -1.05 -14.20 -28.58
CA ALA A 328 -2.04 -15.06 -27.93
C ALA A 328 -1.63 -16.54 -27.99
N ARG A 329 -1.06 -16.96 -29.11
CA ARG A 329 -0.55 -18.33 -29.33
C ARG A 329 0.69 -18.59 -28.46
N GLU A 330 1.67 -17.67 -28.47
CA GLU A 330 2.91 -17.83 -27.68
C GLU A 330 2.70 -17.82 -26.19
N LEU A 331 1.72 -17.02 -25.71
CA LEU A 331 1.41 -16.87 -24.28
C LEU A 331 0.31 -17.82 -23.78
N GLU A 332 -0.28 -18.63 -24.68
CA GLU A 332 -1.42 -19.52 -24.39
C GLU A 332 -2.60 -18.76 -23.77
N MET A 333 -2.93 -17.60 -24.32
CA MET A 333 -3.98 -16.71 -23.80
C MET A 333 -5.04 -16.44 -24.88
N PRO A 334 -6.32 -16.22 -24.50
CA PRO A 334 -7.35 -15.80 -25.45
C PRO A 334 -7.00 -14.46 -26.11
N VAL A 335 -7.22 -14.34 -27.42
CA VAL A 335 -6.94 -13.13 -28.23
C VAL A 335 -7.59 -11.88 -27.63
N ALA A 336 -8.87 -11.98 -27.25
CA ALA A 336 -9.60 -10.89 -26.61
C ALA A 336 -8.92 -10.39 -25.34
N ARG A 337 -8.34 -11.29 -24.54
CA ARG A 337 -7.63 -10.93 -23.31
C ARG A 337 -6.30 -10.23 -23.60
N VAL A 338 -5.54 -10.68 -24.59
CA VAL A 338 -4.30 -10.00 -25.03
C VAL A 338 -4.61 -8.60 -25.52
N HIS A 339 -5.67 -8.44 -26.34
CA HIS A 339 -6.10 -7.13 -26.84
C HIS A 339 -6.49 -6.17 -25.69
N ALA A 340 -7.32 -6.62 -24.75
CA ALA A 340 -7.71 -5.82 -23.58
C ALA A 340 -6.49 -5.40 -22.75
N ILE A 341 -5.52 -6.30 -22.54
CA ILE A 341 -4.30 -5.97 -21.76
C ILE A 341 -3.41 -4.97 -22.53
N ARG A 342 -3.27 -5.09 -23.85
CA ARG A 342 -2.54 -4.09 -24.67
C ARG A 342 -3.20 -2.72 -24.60
N GLN A 343 -4.53 -2.63 -24.58
CA GLN A 343 -5.23 -1.36 -24.37
C GLN A 343 -4.93 -0.76 -22.98
N MET A 344 -4.96 -1.57 -21.92
CA MET A 344 -4.60 -1.13 -20.55
C MET A 344 -3.13 -0.70 -20.44
N ALA A 345 -2.25 -1.29 -21.26
CA ALA A 345 -0.82 -1.00 -21.24
C ALA A 345 -0.46 0.36 -21.85
N ARG A 346 -1.37 1.00 -22.60
CA ARG A 346 -1.14 2.30 -23.23
C ARG A 346 -0.79 3.35 -22.17
N GLN A 347 0.23 4.16 -22.47
CA GLN A 347 0.61 5.28 -21.63
C GLN A 347 -0.28 6.49 -21.92
N GLN A 348 -0.61 7.26 -20.87
CA GLN A 348 -1.26 8.54 -21.03
C GLN A 348 -0.27 9.57 -21.58
N ILE A 349 -0.74 10.42 -22.46
CA ILE A 349 0.02 11.54 -23.03
C ILE A 349 -0.56 12.83 -22.41
N SER A 350 0.30 13.79 -22.08
CA SER A 350 -0.15 15.10 -21.61
C SER A 350 -0.87 15.84 -22.74
N LEU A 351 -2.04 16.39 -22.47
CA LEU A 351 -2.76 17.24 -23.41
C LEU A 351 -1.98 18.53 -23.74
N GLN A 352 -1.19 18.98 -22.80
CA GLN A 352 -0.33 20.18 -22.96
C GLN A 352 1.02 19.85 -23.61
N ALA A 353 1.28 18.59 -23.99
CA ALA A 353 2.49 18.26 -24.72
C ALA A 353 2.49 18.92 -26.10
N PRO A 354 3.62 19.56 -26.49
CA PRO A 354 3.72 20.21 -27.80
C PRO A 354 3.59 19.17 -28.93
N LEU A 355 2.90 19.56 -30.00
CA LEU A 355 2.77 18.77 -31.20
C LEU A 355 4.05 18.91 -32.03
N HIS A 356 4.89 17.88 -31.99
CA HIS A 356 6.05 17.80 -32.88
C HIS A 356 5.57 17.28 -34.25
N SER A 357 5.27 18.22 -35.17
CA SER A 357 4.98 17.90 -36.56
C SER A 357 6.06 18.50 -37.45
N PRO A 358 6.62 17.78 -38.42
CA PRO A 358 7.64 18.30 -39.35
C PRO A 358 7.11 19.46 -40.23
N THR A 359 5.80 19.71 -40.21
CA THR A 359 5.14 20.80 -40.96
C THR A 359 4.86 22.05 -40.13
N LEU A 360 5.04 22.00 -38.82
CA LEU A 360 4.88 23.13 -37.92
C LEU A 360 6.26 23.76 -37.63
N SER A 361 6.36 25.10 -37.70
CA SER A 361 7.56 25.83 -37.28
C SER A 361 7.88 25.54 -35.81
N GLU A 362 9.17 25.50 -35.46
CA GLU A 362 9.62 25.24 -34.07
C GLU A 362 9.02 26.17 -33.01
N ASP A 363 8.49 27.32 -33.43
CA ASP A 363 7.86 28.35 -32.58
C ASP A 363 6.32 28.18 -32.46
N SER A 364 5.71 27.09 -32.95
CA SER A 364 4.27 26.91 -32.82
C SER A 364 3.93 26.29 -31.46
N ASP A 365 3.28 27.10 -30.58
CA ASP A 365 2.75 26.69 -29.27
C ASP A 365 1.53 25.73 -29.36
N VAL A 366 1.37 24.99 -30.48
CA VAL A 366 0.24 24.09 -30.68
C VAL A 366 0.39 22.84 -29.81
N THR A 367 -0.58 22.61 -28.97
CA THR A 367 -0.63 21.49 -28.02
C THR A 367 -1.44 20.31 -28.57
N GLN A 368 -1.35 19.15 -27.89
CA GLN A 368 -2.20 17.99 -28.20
C GLN A 368 -3.69 18.31 -27.98
N GLU A 369 -4.02 19.21 -27.03
CA GLU A 369 -5.35 19.67 -26.73
C GLU A 369 -5.98 20.40 -27.91
N ASP A 370 -5.22 21.27 -28.58
CA ASP A 370 -5.69 22.03 -29.74
C ASP A 370 -6.09 21.16 -30.94
N ARG A 371 -5.57 19.92 -30.97
CA ARG A 371 -5.89 18.94 -32.01
C ARG A 371 -7.15 18.12 -31.71
N LEU A 372 -7.54 18.04 -30.44
CA LEU A 372 -8.72 17.29 -30.04
C LEU A 372 -9.96 18.13 -30.32
N GLY A 373 -10.70 17.77 -31.38
CA GLY A 373 -12.03 18.31 -31.60
C GLY A 373 -13.03 17.79 -30.55
N THR A 374 -14.02 18.61 -30.23
CA THR A 374 -15.18 18.17 -29.44
C THR A 374 -16.05 17.28 -30.34
N THR A 375 -16.09 15.98 -30.07
CA THR A 375 -16.96 15.00 -30.76
C THR A 375 -18.28 14.77 -30.05
N ASN A 376 -18.67 15.67 -29.15
CA ASN A 376 -19.95 15.55 -28.47
C ASN A 376 -21.06 16.01 -29.41
N ASP A 377 -21.48 15.11 -30.30
CA ASP A 377 -22.71 15.28 -31.11
C ASP A 377 -23.98 15.47 -30.23
N ASN A 378 -23.86 15.20 -28.93
CA ASN A 378 -24.94 15.34 -27.94
C ASN A 378 -24.87 16.65 -27.13
N ASP A 379 -23.85 17.50 -27.31
CA ASP A 379 -23.82 18.81 -26.64
C ASP A 379 -24.66 19.82 -27.46
N GLU A 380 -25.93 19.94 -27.08
CA GLU A 380 -26.89 20.90 -27.62
C GLU A 380 -26.37 22.35 -27.68
N PHE A 381 -25.35 22.68 -26.84
CA PHE A 381 -24.72 23.99 -26.79
C PHE A 381 -23.67 24.24 -27.89
N PHE A 382 -23.09 23.19 -28.47
CA PHE A 382 -22.01 23.34 -29.45
C PHE A 382 -22.41 23.15 -30.91
N ASN A 383 -23.57 22.54 -31.17
CA ASN A 383 -24.09 22.40 -32.51
C ASN A 383 -25.25 23.36 -32.75
N PRO A 384 -25.05 24.50 -33.49
CA PRO A 384 -26.10 25.51 -33.68
C PRO A 384 -27.34 24.96 -34.43
N GLU A 385 -27.14 23.97 -35.29
CA GLU A 385 -28.27 23.34 -36.02
C GLU A 385 -29.12 22.51 -35.06
N GLN A 386 -28.54 21.72 -34.20
CA GLN A 386 -29.27 20.93 -33.20
C GLN A 386 -29.96 21.85 -32.18
N HIS A 387 -29.26 22.90 -31.72
CA HIS A 387 -29.84 23.88 -30.82
C HIS A 387 -31.07 24.56 -31.45
N LEU A 388 -30.97 24.96 -32.71
CA LEU A 388 -32.07 25.55 -33.44
C LEU A 388 -33.24 24.56 -33.62
N ALA A 389 -32.93 23.33 -34.03
CA ALA A 389 -33.93 22.27 -34.18
C ALA A 389 -34.66 22.00 -32.84
N PHE A 390 -33.91 21.98 -31.70
CA PHE A 390 -34.49 21.81 -30.39
C PHE A 390 -35.38 23.00 -29.98
N GLN A 391 -34.98 24.23 -30.29
CA GLN A 391 -35.83 25.42 -30.09
C GLN A 391 -37.14 25.35 -30.90
N PHE A 392 -37.04 24.96 -32.17
CA PHE A 392 -38.26 24.77 -33.00
C PHE A 392 -39.18 23.69 -32.44
N LEU A 393 -38.64 22.56 -32.04
CA LEU A 393 -39.39 21.47 -31.42
C LEU A 393 -40.09 21.95 -30.14
N ARG A 394 -39.38 22.69 -29.30
CA ARG A 394 -39.90 23.27 -28.07
C ARG A 394 -41.07 24.21 -28.35
N ASP A 395 -40.95 25.10 -29.38
CA ASP A 395 -41.99 26.03 -29.76
C ASP A 395 -43.23 25.30 -30.31
N ILE A 396 -43.04 24.24 -31.10
CA ILE A 396 -44.13 23.40 -31.60
C ILE A 396 -44.86 22.71 -30.43
N VAL A 397 -44.12 22.16 -29.48
CA VAL A 397 -44.70 21.53 -28.27
C VAL A 397 -45.48 22.54 -27.44
N HIS A 398 -44.93 23.73 -27.21
CA HIS A 398 -45.63 24.78 -26.48
C HIS A 398 -46.94 25.20 -27.18
N LYS A 399 -46.92 25.42 -28.50
CA LYS A 399 -48.12 25.74 -29.29
C LYS A 399 -49.16 24.61 -29.25
N ALA A 400 -48.72 23.37 -29.35
CA ALA A 400 -49.59 22.21 -29.26
C ALA A 400 -50.28 22.09 -27.88
N VAL A 401 -49.54 22.35 -26.81
CA VAL A 401 -50.06 22.36 -25.43
C VAL A 401 -51.04 23.55 -25.23
N ASP A 402 -50.76 24.72 -25.83
CA ASP A 402 -51.60 25.89 -25.69
C ASP A 402 -52.96 25.75 -26.41
N ASN A 403 -53.03 24.93 -27.46
CA ASN A 403 -54.28 24.61 -28.17
C ASN A 403 -55.17 23.60 -27.41
N LEU A 404 -54.70 23.02 -26.31
CA LEU A 404 -55.51 22.14 -25.49
C LEU A 404 -56.54 22.91 -24.63
N PRO A 405 -57.66 22.25 -24.24
CA PRO A 405 -58.58 22.78 -23.23
C PRO A 405 -57.85 23.18 -21.95
N GLU A 406 -58.30 24.24 -21.28
CA GLU A 406 -57.60 24.85 -20.13
C GLU A 406 -57.24 23.82 -19.02
N ARG A 407 -58.13 22.88 -18.75
CA ARG A 407 -57.93 21.83 -17.77
C ARG A 407 -56.79 20.86 -18.18
N ASP A 408 -56.78 20.45 -19.44
CA ASP A 408 -55.78 19.51 -20.00
C ASP A 408 -54.44 20.20 -20.13
N ARG A 409 -54.42 21.49 -20.50
CA ARG A 409 -53.22 22.34 -20.55
C ARG A 409 -52.57 22.48 -19.18
N LYS A 410 -53.34 22.82 -18.14
CA LYS A 410 -52.87 22.92 -16.77
C LYS A 410 -52.25 21.58 -16.30
N PHE A 411 -52.92 20.48 -16.64
CA PHE A 411 -52.44 19.12 -16.31
C PHE A 411 -51.06 18.84 -16.90
N ILE A 412 -50.87 19.03 -18.21
CA ILE A 412 -49.59 18.76 -18.90
C ILE A 412 -48.48 19.68 -18.39
N ARG A 413 -48.75 20.97 -18.19
CA ARG A 413 -47.75 21.91 -17.66
C ARG A 413 -47.26 21.52 -16.28
N MET A 414 -48.15 21.10 -15.39
CA MET A 414 -47.76 20.62 -14.04
C MET A 414 -47.04 19.27 -14.09
N ARG A 415 -47.48 18.38 -14.98
CA ARG A 415 -46.89 17.04 -15.10
C ARG A 415 -45.45 17.06 -15.58
N PHE A 416 -45.13 17.91 -16.57
CA PHE A 416 -43.83 17.95 -17.23
C PHE A 416 -43.01 19.21 -16.88
N GLY A 417 -43.51 20.07 -16.04
CA GLY A 417 -42.79 21.27 -15.61
C GLY A 417 -42.60 22.32 -16.72
N LEU A 418 -43.50 22.38 -17.72
CA LEU A 418 -43.35 23.26 -18.88
C LEU A 418 -43.39 24.76 -18.55
N ASP A 419 -43.86 25.13 -17.37
CA ASP A 419 -43.87 26.51 -16.85
C ASP A 419 -42.59 26.86 -16.05
N GLY A 420 -41.53 26.09 -16.15
CA GLY A 420 -40.30 26.31 -15.40
C GLY A 420 -40.38 25.85 -13.94
N ARG A 421 -41.40 25.11 -13.56
CA ARG A 421 -41.53 24.44 -12.25
C ARG A 421 -41.06 23.01 -12.33
N ASP A 422 -40.73 22.41 -11.20
CA ASP A 422 -40.38 21.01 -11.14
C ASP A 422 -41.55 20.10 -11.58
N PRO A 423 -41.30 19.03 -12.35
CA PRO A 423 -42.35 18.11 -12.81
C PRO A 423 -43.03 17.41 -11.64
N MET A 424 -44.33 17.40 -11.62
CA MET A 424 -45.12 16.78 -10.54
C MET A 424 -45.43 15.32 -10.83
N SER A 425 -45.34 14.49 -9.75
CA SER A 425 -45.76 13.10 -9.83
C SER A 425 -47.28 12.94 -9.96
N ILE A 426 -47.72 11.77 -10.51
CA ILE A 426 -49.15 11.46 -10.61
C ILE A 426 -49.87 11.56 -9.26
N ARG A 427 -49.19 11.25 -8.17
CA ARG A 427 -49.74 11.37 -6.81
C ARG A 427 -50.00 12.83 -6.42
N GLN A 428 -49.06 13.72 -6.63
CA GLN A 428 -49.19 15.15 -6.31
C GLN A 428 -50.29 15.81 -7.18
N ILE A 429 -50.37 15.45 -8.47
CA ILE A 429 -51.42 15.91 -9.36
C ILE A 429 -52.80 15.38 -8.91
N ALA A 430 -52.89 14.16 -8.47
CA ALA A 430 -54.13 13.58 -7.96
C ALA A 430 -54.63 14.34 -6.70
N GLU A 431 -53.72 14.72 -5.83
CA GLU A 431 -54.00 15.54 -4.64
C GLU A 431 -54.45 16.97 -5.01
N GLU A 432 -53.78 17.62 -5.97
CA GLU A 432 -54.11 18.99 -6.43
C GLU A 432 -55.45 19.06 -7.15
N PHE A 433 -55.77 18.08 -8.01
CA PHE A 433 -57.04 18.02 -8.74
C PHE A 433 -58.16 17.31 -7.98
N GLN A 434 -57.91 16.79 -6.77
CA GLN A 434 -58.82 16.01 -5.94
C GLN A 434 -59.42 14.80 -6.70
N LEU A 435 -58.59 14.11 -7.47
CA LEU A 435 -58.94 12.95 -8.27
C LEU A 435 -58.24 11.68 -7.81
N SER A 436 -58.81 10.51 -8.18
CA SER A 436 -58.09 9.24 -7.98
C SER A 436 -56.89 9.15 -8.94
N ARG A 437 -55.85 8.43 -8.52
CA ARG A 437 -54.64 8.20 -9.34
C ARG A 437 -54.97 7.57 -10.69
N GLU A 438 -55.93 6.66 -10.71
CA GLU A 438 -56.39 6.01 -11.93
C GLU A 438 -57.09 7.01 -12.88
N ARG A 439 -57.84 7.94 -12.32
CA ARG A 439 -58.47 8.98 -13.11
C ARG A 439 -57.45 9.94 -13.71
N VAL A 440 -56.37 10.25 -13.01
CA VAL A 440 -55.25 11.06 -13.51
C VAL A 440 -54.55 10.35 -14.68
N ARG A 441 -54.32 9.03 -14.61
CA ARG A 441 -53.78 8.24 -15.72
C ARG A 441 -54.68 8.24 -16.94
N GLN A 442 -56.01 8.13 -16.76
CA GLN A 442 -56.97 8.20 -17.84
C GLN A 442 -56.93 9.56 -18.52
N ILE A 443 -56.80 10.63 -17.74
CA ILE A 443 -56.66 12.01 -18.29
C ILE A 443 -55.35 12.11 -19.06
N GLU A 444 -54.24 11.63 -18.53
CA GLU A 444 -52.92 11.59 -19.18
C GLU A 444 -53.01 10.93 -20.56
N HIS A 445 -53.59 9.73 -20.64
CA HIS A 445 -53.81 9.02 -21.91
C HIS A 445 -54.68 9.79 -22.88
N SER A 446 -55.82 10.29 -22.40
CA SER A 446 -56.74 11.08 -23.24
C SER A 446 -56.10 12.36 -23.79
N VAL A 447 -55.23 13.02 -22.99
CA VAL A 447 -54.56 14.24 -23.44
C VAL A 447 -53.49 13.92 -24.47
N PHE A 448 -52.74 12.83 -24.29
CA PHE A 448 -51.77 12.39 -25.30
C PHE A 448 -52.42 11.99 -26.61
N ASP A 449 -53.58 11.31 -26.56
CA ASP A 449 -54.32 10.98 -27.77
C ASP A 449 -54.82 12.22 -28.51
N LYS A 450 -55.32 13.25 -27.78
CA LYS A 450 -55.71 14.54 -28.36
C LYS A 450 -54.50 15.23 -29.01
N LEU A 451 -53.31 15.25 -28.33
CA LEU A 451 -52.12 15.86 -28.89
C LEU A 451 -51.64 15.16 -30.17
N ARG A 452 -51.71 13.83 -30.23
CA ARG A 452 -51.38 13.05 -31.42
C ARG A 452 -52.28 13.32 -32.60
N HIS A 453 -53.60 13.42 -32.36
CA HIS A 453 -54.57 13.68 -33.41
C HIS A 453 -54.54 15.12 -33.90
N SER A 454 -54.26 16.08 -33.02
CA SER A 454 -54.27 17.51 -33.36
C SER A 454 -52.97 17.99 -34.04
N ASN A 455 -51.87 17.24 -33.88
CA ASN A 455 -50.55 17.67 -34.38
C ASN A 455 -49.79 16.50 -35.04
N PRO A 456 -50.12 16.16 -36.29
CA PRO A 456 -49.48 15.07 -37.03
C PRO A 456 -47.96 15.29 -37.24
N GLU A 457 -47.52 16.55 -37.26
CA GLU A 457 -46.11 16.90 -37.39
C GLU A 457 -45.27 16.43 -36.18
N LEU A 458 -45.80 16.45 -34.97
CA LEU A 458 -45.15 15.91 -33.78
C LEU A 458 -45.00 14.39 -33.87
N ALA A 459 -45.92 13.70 -34.54
CA ALA A 459 -45.86 12.25 -34.68
C ALA A 459 -44.75 11.81 -35.63
N SER A 460 -44.42 12.58 -36.68
CA SER A 460 -43.30 12.31 -37.59
C SER A 460 -41.95 12.48 -36.88
N HIS A 461 -41.74 13.53 -36.11
CA HIS A 461 -40.52 13.77 -35.34
C HIS A 461 -40.25 12.68 -34.29
N TRP A 462 -41.29 12.05 -33.74
CA TRP A 462 -41.14 10.93 -32.80
C TRP A 462 -40.65 9.65 -33.49
N GLN A 463 -41.08 9.41 -34.73
CA GLN A 463 -40.63 8.25 -35.52
C GLN A 463 -39.15 8.37 -35.90
N ASP A 464 -38.69 9.57 -36.26
CA ASP A 464 -37.31 9.84 -36.65
C ASP A 464 -36.31 9.79 -35.48
N SER A 465 -36.76 9.99 -34.24
CA SER A 465 -35.88 9.94 -33.04
C SER A 465 -35.74 8.54 -32.44
N MET A 466 -36.42 7.52 -32.96
CA MET A 466 -36.31 6.12 -32.51
C MET A 466 -35.34 5.28 -33.37
N TYR A 467 -34.76 5.85 -34.42
CA TYR A 467 -33.71 5.24 -35.23
C TYR A 467 -32.41 6.07 -35.11
#